data_6858408c9eb903bd810d77fdac0a2999
#
_entry.id   6858408c9eb903bd810d77fdac0a2999
#
_cell.length_a   1.000
_cell.length_b   1.000
_cell.length_c   1.000
_cell.angle_alpha   90.00
_cell.angle_beta   90.00
_cell.angle_gamma   90.00
#
_symmetry.space_group_name_H-M   'P 1'
#
loop_
_entity.id
_entity.type
_entity.pdbx_description
1 polymer ?
#
loop_
_entity_poly.entity_id
_entity_poly.type
_entity_poly.pdbx_seq_one_letter_code
_entity_poly.pdbx_strand_id
1 'polypeptide(L)'
;KTNSKIKFIDLVKKEVETEENIKYSYDKLLLANGAINRKIDIEELKNDKDILYLRNIKECELLKSKINSSKNILIIGGGFIGLEVASSIKSKDNHVNIIEIGKNLMGRVMPKKISDIVFNIHKNRGNKIFLNTSIKKVIKKDKYYEILLSNKEKLKVDLIIVGIGSIPNTDVYLNTELKINNGLETNSFCETSVENVYAAGDISNFYHPFFKKNLRLESYTHAQNHGICAGKNIAGVKTIYEDIPWMWS
;
A
#
# COMPACT_ATOMS: atom_id res chain seq x y z
N LYS A 1 0.57 -20.09 13.74
CA LYS A 1 -0.84 -20.48 13.62
C LYS A 1 -1.48 -19.64 12.54
N THR A 2 -2.15 -20.27 11.60
CA THR A 2 -2.90 -19.60 10.53
C THR A 2 -4.34 -19.32 10.94
N ASN A 3 -5.05 -18.45 10.18
CA ASN A 3 -6.45 -18.07 10.43
C ASN A 3 -6.69 -17.54 11.86
N SER A 4 -5.73 -16.77 12.38
CA SER A 4 -5.78 -16.22 13.74
C SER A 4 -5.49 -14.73 13.67
N LYS A 5 -6.50 -13.95 13.31
CA LYS A 5 -6.38 -12.49 13.21
C LYS A 5 -6.38 -11.89 14.62
N ILE A 6 -5.39 -11.04 14.89
CA ILE A 6 -5.25 -10.34 16.16
C ILE A 6 -6.20 -9.14 16.17
N LYS A 7 -7.01 -9.01 17.21
CA LYS A 7 -7.91 -7.87 17.46
C LYS A 7 -7.41 -6.93 18.55
N PHE A 8 -6.61 -7.46 19.50
CA PHE A 8 -6.16 -6.70 20.65
C PHE A 8 -4.77 -7.15 21.13
N ILE A 9 -4.00 -6.21 21.63
CA ILE A 9 -2.68 -6.46 22.23
C ILE A 9 -2.61 -5.75 23.57
N ASP A 10 -2.34 -6.52 24.62
CA ASP A 10 -2.06 -6.04 25.97
C ASP A 10 -0.54 -6.08 26.19
N LEU A 11 0.10 -4.92 26.07
CA LEU A 11 1.56 -4.81 26.21
C LEU A 11 2.03 -4.95 27.66
N VAL A 12 1.17 -4.66 28.65
CA VAL A 12 1.46 -4.77 30.07
C VAL A 12 1.42 -6.23 30.51
N LYS A 13 0.35 -6.96 30.13
CA LYS A 13 0.21 -8.38 30.42
C LYS A 13 1.03 -9.29 29.51
N LYS A 14 1.61 -8.72 28.44
CA LYS A 14 2.31 -9.46 27.39
C LYS A 14 1.42 -10.54 26.76
N GLU A 15 0.21 -10.14 26.35
CA GLU A 15 -0.78 -11.02 25.72
C GLU A 15 -1.25 -10.42 24.39
N VAL A 16 -1.53 -11.28 23.42
CA VAL A 16 -2.26 -10.95 22.20
C VAL A 16 -3.56 -11.75 22.15
N GLU A 17 -4.65 -11.13 21.67
CA GLU A 17 -5.96 -11.76 21.58
C GLU A 17 -6.46 -11.78 20.14
N THR A 18 -6.95 -12.95 19.68
CA THR A 18 -7.52 -13.14 18.35
C THR A 18 -8.99 -12.72 18.28
N GLU A 19 -9.53 -12.59 17.06
CA GLU A 19 -10.98 -12.35 16.85
C GLU A 19 -11.86 -13.44 17.48
N GLU A 20 -11.34 -14.67 17.63
CA GLU A 20 -11.99 -15.80 18.28
C GLU A 20 -11.84 -15.79 19.81
N ASN A 21 -11.34 -14.71 20.40
CA ASN A 21 -11.09 -14.55 21.84
C ASN A 21 -10.04 -15.53 22.42
N ILE A 22 -9.14 -16.05 21.60
CA ILE A 22 -8.03 -16.88 22.06
C ILE A 22 -6.87 -15.97 22.42
N LYS A 23 -6.31 -16.17 23.62
CA LYS A 23 -5.16 -15.41 24.11
C LYS A 23 -3.87 -16.20 23.99
N TYR A 24 -2.80 -15.49 23.67
CA TYR A 24 -1.44 -16.00 23.61
C TYR A 24 -0.53 -15.07 24.40
N SER A 25 0.17 -15.61 25.40
CA SER A 25 1.22 -14.89 26.11
C SER A 25 2.53 -14.93 25.32
N TYR A 26 3.38 -13.94 25.51
CA TYR A 26 4.69 -13.85 24.88
C TYR A 26 5.76 -13.29 25.83
N ASP A 27 7.01 -13.70 25.63
CA ASP A 27 8.18 -13.08 26.24
C ASP A 27 8.69 -11.92 25.40
N LYS A 28 8.70 -12.11 24.06
CA LYS A 28 9.05 -11.11 23.05
C LYS A 28 8.04 -11.13 21.91
N LEU A 29 7.71 -9.96 21.37
CA LEU A 29 6.70 -9.79 20.33
C LEU A 29 7.29 -9.13 19.10
N LEU A 30 7.09 -9.72 17.92
CA LEU A 30 7.38 -9.09 16.63
C LEU A 30 6.08 -8.67 15.93
N LEU A 31 5.97 -7.38 15.65
CA LEU A 31 4.88 -6.77 14.88
C LEU A 31 5.30 -6.67 13.40
N ALA A 32 4.68 -7.50 12.55
CA ALA A 32 5.04 -7.61 11.14
C ALA A 32 3.81 -7.66 10.22
N ASN A 33 2.73 -6.97 10.62
CA ASN A 33 1.43 -6.97 9.92
C ASN A 33 1.38 -6.00 8.72
N GLY A 34 2.49 -5.37 8.36
CA GLY A 34 2.69 -4.66 7.11
C GLY A 34 1.83 -3.42 6.91
N ALA A 35 1.38 -3.21 5.69
CA ALA A 35 0.59 -2.07 5.27
C ALA A 35 -0.70 -2.52 4.57
N ILE A 36 -1.69 -1.65 4.51
CA ILE A 36 -2.97 -1.85 3.81
C ILE A 36 -3.14 -0.82 2.70
N ASN A 37 -4.00 -1.09 1.74
CA ASN A 37 -4.34 -0.13 0.69
C ASN A 37 -4.92 1.15 1.30
N ARG A 38 -4.41 2.30 0.90
CA ARG A 38 -5.07 3.58 1.14
C ARG A 38 -6.41 3.56 0.42
N LYS A 39 -7.49 3.71 1.16
CA LYS A 39 -8.85 3.76 0.59
C LYS A 39 -9.12 5.11 -0.03
N ILE A 40 -9.92 5.12 -1.10
CA ILE A 40 -10.37 6.35 -1.73
C ILE A 40 -11.38 7.05 -0.81
N ASP A 41 -11.20 8.36 -0.66
CA ASP A 41 -12.09 9.20 0.14
C ASP A 41 -12.96 10.08 -0.79
N ILE A 42 -13.77 9.41 -1.59
CA ILE A 42 -14.83 10.01 -2.42
C ILE A 42 -16.13 9.35 -1.97
N GLU A 43 -17.10 10.15 -1.54
CA GLU A 43 -18.31 9.66 -0.87
C GLU A 43 -19.03 8.56 -1.67
N GLU A 44 -19.11 8.74 -2.99
CA GLU A 44 -19.80 7.80 -3.89
C GLU A 44 -19.01 6.50 -4.13
N LEU A 45 -17.71 6.46 -3.77
CA LEU A 45 -16.83 5.32 -4.04
C LEU A 45 -16.33 4.62 -2.78
N LYS A 46 -16.22 5.31 -1.65
CA LYS A 46 -15.53 4.80 -0.44
C LYS A 46 -16.11 3.50 0.11
N ASN A 47 -17.41 3.29 -0.02
CA ASN A 47 -18.13 2.10 0.44
C ASN A 47 -18.60 1.20 -0.71
N ASP A 48 -18.19 1.51 -1.94
CA ASP A 48 -18.62 0.75 -3.11
C ASP A 48 -17.78 -0.52 -3.26
N LYS A 49 -18.44 -1.68 -3.20
CA LYS A 49 -17.81 -3.01 -3.28
C LYS A 49 -17.26 -3.34 -4.68
N ASP A 50 -17.68 -2.58 -5.70
CA ASP A 50 -17.21 -2.74 -7.08
C ASP A 50 -15.88 -1.99 -7.34
N ILE A 51 -15.40 -1.19 -6.38
CA ILE A 51 -14.10 -0.53 -6.45
C ILE A 51 -13.00 -1.51 -6.08
N LEU A 52 -12.06 -1.69 -6.99
CA LEU A 52 -10.99 -2.68 -6.83
C LEU A 52 -9.68 -2.04 -6.35
N TYR A 53 -8.98 -2.83 -5.55
CA TYR A 53 -7.64 -2.55 -5.05
C TYR A 53 -6.75 -3.75 -5.37
N LEU A 54 -5.44 -3.61 -5.20
CA LEU A 54 -4.49 -4.71 -5.35
C LEU A 54 -3.47 -4.72 -4.21
N ARG A 55 -3.59 -5.69 -3.30
CA ARG A 55 -2.65 -5.92 -2.20
C ARG A 55 -2.37 -7.41 -1.95
N ASN A 56 -3.33 -8.27 -2.21
CA ASN A 56 -3.27 -9.69 -1.90
C ASN A 56 -3.80 -10.55 -3.05
N ILE A 57 -3.62 -11.87 -2.93
CA ILE A 57 -4.00 -12.83 -3.98
C ILE A 57 -5.50 -12.82 -4.28
N LYS A 58 -6.37 -12.65 -3.28
CA LYS A 58 -7.83 -12.62 -3.48
C LYS A 58 -8.25 -11.39 -4.28
N GLU A 59 -7.65 -10.23 -3.98
CA GLU A 59 -7.87 -9.00 -4.76
C GLU A 59 -7.35 -9.15 -6.20
N CYS A 60 -6.22 -9.83 -6.40
CA CYS A 60 -5.68 -10.14 -7.72
C CYS A 60 -6.62 -11.06 -8.53
N GLU A 61 -7.14 -12.11 -7.92
CA GLU A 61 -8.10 -13.03 -8.54
C GLU A 61 -9.40 -12.33 -8.92
N LEU A 62 -9.93 -11.50 -8.01
CA LEU A 62 -11.10 -10.68 -8.27
C LEU A 62 -10.85 -9.71 -9.44
N LEU A 63 -9.71 -9.02 -9.43
CA LEU A 63 -9.30 -8.12 -10.51
C LEU A 63 -9.25 -8.86 -11.86
N LYS A 64 -8.59 -10.01 -11.91
CA LYS A 64 -8.53 -10.85 -13.13
C LYS A 64 -9.92 -11.24 -13.63
N SER A 65 -10.85 -11.60 -12.74
CA SER A 65 -12.21 -11.99 -13.14
C SER A 65 -12.99 -10.83 -13.75
N LYS A 66 -12.76 -9.59 -13.30
CA LYS A 66 -13.48 -8.39 -13.77
C LYS A 66 -12.89 -7.79 -15.05
N ILE A 67 -11.58 -7.86 -15.24
CA ILE A 67 -10.89 -7.27 -16.41
C ILE A 67 -11.43 -7.83 -17.73
N ASN A 68 -11.65 -9.14 -17.82
CA ASN A 68 -12.06 -9.79 -19.07
C ASN A 68 -13.41 -9.30 -19.60
N SER A 69 -14.27 -8.80 -18.72
CA SER A 69 -15.59 -8.26 -19.08
C SER A 69 -15.63 -6.73 -19.21
N SER A 70 -14.53 -6.05 -18.87
CA SER A 70 -14.48 -4.58 -18.80
C SER A 70 -13.76 -4.00 -20.01
N LYS A 71 -14.40 -3.03 -20.68
CA LYS A 71 -13.84 -2.36 -21.85
C LYS A 71 -13.25 -0.98 -21.53
N ASN A 72 -13.88 -0.25 -20.62
CA ASN A 72 -13.47 1.10 -20.23
C ASN A 72 -13.02 1.09 -18.77
N ILE A 73 -11.74 1.16 -18.53
CA ILE A 73 -11.14 1.00 -17.20
C ILE A 73 -10.56 2.33 -16.76
N LEU A 74 -10.84 2.71 -15.51
CA LEU A 74 -10.20 3.83 -14.85
C LEU A 74 -9.26 3.33 -13.76
N ILE A 75 -8.01 3.78 -13.82
CA ILE A 75 -7.03 3.61 -12.76
C ILE A 75 -6.84 4.95 -12.06
N ILE A 76 -7.05 4.97 -10.76
CA ILE A 76 -6.86 6.14 -9.91
C ILE A 76 -5.52 6.00 -9.20
N GLY A 77 -4.56 6.86 -9.57
CA GLY A 77 -3.19 6.88 -9.07
C GLY A 77 -2.15 6.43 -10.10
N GLY A 78 -1.22 7.31 -10.40
CA GLY A 78 -0.09 7.11 -11.30
C GLY A 78 1.20 6.68 -10.59
N GLY A 79 1.08 5.93 -9.48
CA GLY A 79 2.19 5.28 -8.78
C GLY A 79 2.55 3.91 -9.36
N PHE A 80 3.51 3.20 -8.76
CA PHE A 80 3.97 1.88 -9.24
C PHE A 80 2.81 0.91 -9.49
N ILE A 81 2.00 0.62 -8.47
CA ILE A 81 0.90 -0.37 -8.58
C ILE A 81 -0.08 0.01 -9.69
N GLY A 82 -0.50 1.28 -9.76
CA GLY A 82 -1.43 1.74 -10.79
C GLY A 82 -0.87 1.57 -12.20
N LEU A 83 0.41 1.87 -12.40
CA LEU A 83 1.09 1.74 -13.70
C LEU A 83 1.35 0.28 -14.08
N GLU A 84 1.78 -0.56 -13.14
CA GLU A 84 1.97 -1.99 -13.37
C GLU A 84 0.64 -2.67 -13.75
N VAL A 85 -0.44 -2.35 -13.02
CA VAL A 85 -1.78 -2.83 -13.37
C VAL A 85 -2.17 -2.33 -14.76
N ALA A 86 -2.00 -1.03 -15.06
CA ALA A 86 -2.29 -0.48 -16.39
C ALA A 86 -1.54 -1.20 -17.50
N SER A 87 -0.26 -1.51 -17.27
CA SER A 87 0.58 -2.24 -18.23
C SER A 87 0.10 -3.67 -18.45
N SER A 88 -0.27 -4.35 -17.36
CA SER A 88 -0.67 -5.77 -17.36
C SER A 88 -2.04 -6.00 -18.00
N ILE A 89 -2.98 -5.06 -17.81
CA ILE A 89 -4.37 -5.22 -18.29
C ILE A 89 -4.60 -4.62 -19.68
N LYS A 90 -3.67 -3.80 -20.20
CA LYS A 90 -3.85 -3.13 -21.50
C LYS A 90 -3.86 -4.15 -22.63
N SER A 91 -4.95 -4.17 -23.38
CA SER A 91 -5.15 -4.97 -24.59
C SER A 91 -5.63 -4.09 -25.74
N LYS A 92 -5.86 -4.69 -26.91
CA LYS A 92 -6.45 -3.99 -28.06
C LYS A 92 -7.94 -3.68 -27.85
N ASP A 93 -8.60 -4.46 -27.00
CA ASP A 93 -10.06 -4.45 -26.83
C ASP A 93 -10.52 -3.59 -25.67
N ASN A 94 -9.59 -2.99 -24.90
CA ASN A 94 -9.94 -2.14 -23.77
C ASN A 94 -9.33 -0.73 -23.86
N HIS A 95 -9.99 0.20 -23.19
CA HIS A 95 -9.55 1.59 -23.02
C HIS A 95 -9.17 1.81 -21.55
N VAL A 96 -7.87 2.01 -21.32
CA VAL A 96 -7.35 2.27 -19.97
C VAL A 96 -7.09 3.77 -19.80
N ASN A 97 -7.77 4.37 -18.84
CA ASN A 97 -7.58 5.75 -18.42
C ASN A 97 -6.85 5.76 -17.07
N ILE A 98 -5.82 6.58 -16.96
CA ILE A 98 -5.05 6.75 -15.71
C ILE A 98 -5.20 8.20 -15.27
N ILE A 99 -5.65 8.44 -14.04
CA ILE A 99 -5.67 9.77 -13.45
C ILE A 99 -4.63 9.87 -12.33
N GLU A 100 -3.89 10.97 -12.33
CA GLU A 100 -2.88 11.31 -11.31
C GLU A 100 -3.08 12.76 -10.86
N ILE A 101 -3.20 12.96 -9.55
CA ILE A 101 -3.36 14.28 -8.96
C ILE A 101 -2.07 15.12 -9.04
N GLY A 102 -0.94 14.44 -9.08
CA GLY A 102 0.37 15.06 -9.20
C GLY A 102 0.71 15.49 -10.62
N LYS A 103 1.76 16.29 -10.73
CA LYS A 103 2.29 16.80 -12.01
C LYS A 103 2.97 15.73 -12.85
N ASN A 104 3.40 14.64 -12.23
CA ASN A 104 4.18 13.58 -12.87
C ASN A 104 3.74 12.21 -12.35
N LEU A 105 3.81 11.20 -13.20
CA LEU A 105 3.70 9.80 -12.78
C LEU A 105 4.84 9.49 -11.79
N MET A 106 4.56 8.69 -10.75
CA MET A 106 5.54 8.33 -9.69
C MET A 106 6.23 9.54 -9.06
N GLY A 107 5.64 10.74 -9.11
CA GLY A 107 6.27 12.01 -8.79
C GLY A 107 6.77 12.17 -7.35
N ARG A 108 6.34 11.27 -6.43
CA ARG A 108 6.84 11.22 -5.04
C ARG A 108 8.17 10.48 -4.88
N VAL A 109 8.52 9.62 -5.83
CA VAL A 109 9.62 8.65 -5.68
C VAL A 109 10.60 8.66 -6.85
N MET A 110 10.23 9.22 -8.00
CA MET A 110 11.07 9.23 -9.20
C MET A 110 11.39 10.65 -9.68
N PRO A 111 12.62 10.89 -10.17
CA PRO A 111 12.96 12.13 -10.85
C PRO A 111 12.08 12.33 -12.10
N LYS A 112 11.80 13.59 -12.43
CA LYS A 112 10.95 13.96 -13.58
C LYS A 112 11.37 13.26 -14.88
N LYS A 113 12.66 13.16 -15.16
CA LYS A 113 13.19 12.51 -16.37
C LYS A 113 12.73 11.05 -16.50
N ILE A 114 12.71 10.30 -15.41
CA ILE A 114 12.21 8.90 -15.39
C ILE A 114 10.69 8.89 -15.55
N SER A 115 9.97 9.78 -14.85
CA SER A 115 8.52 9.92 -14.98
C SER A 115 8.11 10.21 -16.44
N ASP A 116 8.85 11.05 -17.15
CA ASP A 116 8.58 11.38 -18.56
C ASP A 116 8.77 10.16 -19.48
N ILE A 117 9.77 9.33 -19.23
CA ILE A 117 10.00 8.08 -19.96
C ILE A 117 8.81 7.14 -19.77
N VAL A 118 8.42 6.90 -18.52
CA VAL A 118 7.29 6.01 -18.18
C VAL A 118 5.97 6.55 -18.75
N PHE A 119 5.74 7.86 -18.66
CA PHE A 119 4.59 8.51 -19.30
C PHE A 119 4.51 8.18 -20.80
N ASN A 120 5.61 8.34 -21.53
CA ASN A 120 5.67 8.08 -22.96
C ASN A 120 5.45 6.59 -23.28
N ILE A 121 6.00 5.67 -22.47
CA ILE A 121 5.77 4.23 -22.64
C ILE A 121 4.27 3.92 -22.53
N HIS A 122 3.60 4.38 -21.48
CA HIS A 122 2.17 4.14 -21.29
C HIS A 122 1.31 4.80 -22.38
N LYS A 123 1.64 6.05 -22.75
CA LYS A 123 0.96 6.76 -23.84
C LYS A 123 1.08 6.03 -25.18
N ASN A 124 2.28 5.56 -25.53
CA ASN A 124 2.54 4.82 -26.78
C ASN A 124 1.83 3.46 -26.80
N ARG A 125 1.55 2.87 -25.65
CA ARG A 125 0.72 1.67 -25.50
C ARG A 125 -0.78 1.95 -25.59
N GLY A 126 -1.18 3.21 -25.79
CA GLY A 126 -2.57 3.62 -25.96
C GLY A 126 -3.33 3.82 -24.64
N ASN A 127 -2.64 4.00 -23.51
CA ASN A 127 -3.27 4.45 -22.28
C ASN A 127 -3.53 5.95 -22.33
N LYS A 128 -4.71 6.41 -21.92
CA LYS A 128 -5.02 7.84 -21.76
C LYS A 128 -4.63 8.27 -20.35
N ILE A 129 -3.77 9.28 -20.23
CA ILE A 129 -3.21 9.71 -18.95
C ILE A 129 -3.60 11.15 -18.68
N PHE A 130 -4.13 11.40 -17.49
CA PHE A 130 -4.55 12.71 -17.02
C PHE A 130 -3.72 13.08 -15.78
N LEU A 131 -2.74 13.96 -15.96
CA LEU A 131 -1.94 14.54 -14.87
C LEU A 131 -2.61 15.79 -14.30
N ASN A 132 -2.25 16.20 -13.07
CA ASN A 132 -2.89 17.30 -12.35
C ASN A 132 -4.42 17.17 -12.30
N THR A 133 -4.92 15.94 -12.22
CA THR A 133 -6.34 15.68 -12.42
C THR A 133 -6.90 14.85 -11.29
N SER A 134 -8.00 15.32 -10.72
CA SER A 134 -8.79 14.65 -9.70
C SER A 134 -10.22 14.38 -10.19
N ILE A 135 -10.95 13.55 -9.46
CA ILE A 135 -12.37 13.33 -9.69
C ILE A 135 -13.15 14.47 -9.01
N LYS A 136 -14.07 15.09 -9.74
CA LYS A 136 -15.00 16.11 -9.21
C LYS A 136 -16.36 15.54 -8.85
N LYS A 137 -16.85 14.59 -9.63
CA LYS A 137 -18.18 13.99 -9.44
C LYS A 137 -18.18 12.58 -9.99
N VAL A 138 -18.87 11.70 -9.29
CA VAL A 138 -19.16 10.34 -9.74
C VAL A 138 -20.67 10.12 -9.72
N ILE A 139 -21.18 9.44 -10.73
CA ILE A 139 -22.56 8.95 -10.77
C ILE A 139 -22.48 7.47 -11.07
N LYS A 140 -22.81 6.63 -10.10
CA LYS A 140 -22.92 5.18 -10.30
C LYS A 140 -24.21 4.87 -11.05
N LYS A 141 -24.11 4.09 -12.10
CA LYS A 141 -25.20 3.49 -12.86
C LYS A 141 -25.17 1.97 -12.65
N ASP A 142 -26.15 1.27 -13.15
CA ASP A 142 -26.26 -0.19 -12.98
C ASP A 142 -24.99 -0.95 -13.41
N LYS A 143 -24.40 -0.60 -14.56
CA LYS A 143 -23.26 -1.33 -15.16
C LYS A 143 -22.02 -0.47 -15.41
N TYR A 144 -22.01 0.79 -15.02
CA TYR A 144 -20.89 1.70 -15.27
C TYR A 144 -20.93 2.92 -14.36
N TYR A 145 -19.87 3.69 -14.39
CA TYR A 145 -19.74 4.97 -13.71
C TYR A 145 -19.60 6.10 -14.73
N GLU A 146 -20.29 7.19 -14.49
CA GLU A 146 -20.06 8.48 -15.15
C GLU A 146 -19.21 9.34 -14.23
N ILE A 147 -18.04 9.75 -14.72
CA ILE A 147 -17.05 10.46 -13.92
C ILE A 147 -16.76 11.79 -14.58
N LEU A 148 -16.92 12.88 -13.81
CA LEU A 148 -16.48 14.20 -14.19
C LEU A 148 -15.11 14.49 -13.53
N LEU A 149 -14.12 14.77 -14.34
CA LEU A 149 -12.76 15.12 -13.90
C LEU A 149 -12.62 16.64 -13.66
N SER A 150 -11.59 17.02 -12.91
CA SER A 150 -11.29 18.43 -12.61
C SER A 150 -10.94 19.27 -13.84
N ASN A 151 -10.42 18.65 -14.89
CA ASN A 151 -10.15 19.26 -16.19
C ASN A 151 -11.39 19.34 -17.12
N LYS A 152 -12.60 19.07 -16.59
CA LYS A 152 -13.91 19.05 -17.27
C LYS A 152 -14.12 17.87 -18.24
N GLU A 153 -13.16 16.96 -18.37
CA GLU A 153 -13.35 15.71 -19.13
C GLU A 153 -14.40 14.83 -18.45
N LYS A 154 -15.19 14.14 -19.25
CA LYS A 154 -16.20 13.17 -18.81
C LYS A 154 -15.78 11.77 -19.26
N LEU A 155 -15.76 10.84 -18.33
CA LEU A 155 -15.46 9.44 -18.61
C LEU A 155 -16.67 8.57 -18.29
N LYS A 156 -16.89 7.56 -19.14
CA LYS A 156 -17.80 6.44 -18.85
C LYS A 156 -16.93 5.21 -18.67
N VAL A 157 -16.96 4.59 -17.50
CA VAL A 157 -16.07 3.47 -17.16
C VAL A 157 -16.83 2.31 -16.53
N ASP A 158 -16.42 1.10 -16.86
CA ASP A 158 -17.06 -0.14 -16.41
C ASP A 158 -16.35 -0.68 -15.16
N LEU A 159 -15.09 -0.30 -14.95
CA LEU A 159 -14.24 -0.78 -13.87
C LEU A 159 -13.39 0.36 -13.32
N ILE A 160 -13.32 0.47 -11.99
CA ILE A 160 -12.44 1.41 -11.29
C ILE A 160 -11.44 0.61 -10.45
N ILE A 161 -10.16 0.91 -10.63
CA ILE A 161 -9.05 0.33 -9.87
C ILE A 161 -8.34 1.47 -9.15
N VAL A 162 -8.11 1.31 -7.85
CA VAL A 162 -7.50 2.35 -7.00
C VAL A 162 -6.11 1.93 -6.57
N GLY A 163 -5.11 2.71 -6.99
CA GLY A 163 -3.69 2.52 -6.68
C GLY A 163 -3.04 3.79 -6.12
N ILE A 164 -3.63 4.39 -5.07
CA ILE A 164 -3.17 5.68 -4.49
C ILE A 164 -2.17 5.53 -3.35
N GLY A 165 -1.55 4.35 -3.23
CA GLY A 165 -0.56 4.00 -2.23
C GLY A 165 -1.12 3.19 -1.08
N SER A 166 -0.28 3.01 -0.06
CA SER A 166 -0.59 2.24 1.14
C SER A 166 -0.43 3.09 2.40
N ILE A 167 -0.96 2.59 3.50
CA ILE A 167 -0.76 3.12 4.85
C ILE A 167 -0.33 1.97 5.76
N PRO A 168 0.54 2.23 6.76
CA PRO A 168 0.92 1.21 7.72
C PRO A 168 -0.33 0.74 8.48
N ASN A 169 -0.42 -0.57 8.71
CA ASN A 169 -1.58 -1.19 9.36
C ASN A 169 -1.48 -1.05 10.89
N THR A 170 -1.71 0.17 11.40
CA THR A 170 -1.47 0.54 12.80
C THR A 170 -2.72 0.57 13.68
N ASP A 171 -3.90 0.28 13.14
CA ASP A 171 -5.18 0.48 13.86
C ASP A 171 -5.24 -0.28 15.20
N VAL A 172 -4.68 -1.48 15.26
CA VAL A 172 -4.67 -2.31 16.48
C VAL A 172 -3.76 -1.76 17.59
N TYR A 173 -2.91 -0.78 17.27
CA TYR A 173 -1.93 -0.18 18.19
C TYR A 173 -2.32 1.22 18.68
N LEU A 174 -3.39 1.83 18.17
CA LEU A 174 -3.76 3.23 18.47
C LEU A 174 -3.98 3.52 19.96
N ASN A 175 -4.36 2.50 20.74
CA ASN A 175 -4.61 2.62 22.18
C ASN A 175 -3.51 1.94 23.02
N THR A 176 -2.28 1.90 22.49
CA THR A 176 -1.11 1.33 23.19
C THR A 176 -0.03 2.40 23.38
N GLU A 177 1.01 2.09 24.17
CA GLU A 177 2.16 2.97 24.40
C GLU A 177 3.17 2.97 23.24
N LEU A 178 2.88 2.26 22.15
CA LEU A 178 3.73 2.24 20.96
C LEU A 178 3.74 3.61 20.29
N LYS A 179 4.91 4.12 19.96
CA LYS A 179 5.06 5.36 19.20
C LYS A 179 4.73 5.11 17.73
N ILE A 180 3.72 5.83 17.24
CA ILE A 180 3.23 5.72 15.87
C ILE A 180 3.49 7.04 15.13
N ASN A 181 4.28 6.96 14.08
CA ASN A 181 4.56 8.09 13.18
C ASN A 181 4.79 7.55 11.77
N ASN A 182 3.77 7.54 10.92
CA ASN A 182 3.81 6.89 9.61
C ASN A 182 4.32 5.43 9.68
N GLY A 183 3.86 4.66 10.68
CA GLY A 183 4.30 3.33 11.06
C GLY A 183 4.74 3.29 12.53
N LEU A 184 5.13 2.13 13.01
CA LEU A 184 5.69 1.95 14.34
C LEU A 184 7.13 2.44 14.35
N GLU A 185 7.45 3.41 15.22
CA GLU A 185 8.83 3.88 15.36
C GLU A 185 9.70 2.79 15.97
N THR A 186 10.83 2.50 15.29
CA THR A 186 11.85 1.58 15.78
C THR A 186 13.25 2.17 15.69
N ASN A 187 14.13 1.69 16.54
CA ASN A 187 15.55 1.96 16.41
C ASN A 187 16.21 1.05 15.34
N SER A 188 17.51 1.17 15.15
CA SER A 188 18.28 0.35 14.20
C SER A 188 18.36 -1.15 14.55
N PHE A 189 17.91 -1.54 15.73
CA PHE A 189 17.80 -2.93 16.17
C PHE A 189 16.39 -3.50 16.01
N CYS A 190 15.50 -2.78 15.32
CA CYS A 190 14.08 -3.11 15.17
C CYS A 190 13.26 -3.05 16.47
N GLU A 191 13.80 -2.49 17.55
CA GLU A 191 13.13 -2.35 18.84
C GLU A 191 12.17 -1.15 18.79
N THR A 192 10.96 -1.33 19.31
CA THR A 192 9.97 -0.26 19.46
C THR A 192 10.22 0.58 20.71
N SER A 193 9.29 1.50 21.03
CA SER A 193 9.31 2.24 22.31
C SER A 193 8.97 1.39 23.52
N VAL A 194 8.52 0.15 23.34
CA VAL A 194 8.12 -0.78 24.41
C VAL A 194 9.11 -1.93 24.47
N GLU A 195 9.61 -2.22 25.67
CA GLU A 195 10.60 -3.26 25.91
C GLU A 195 10.10 -4.64 25.45
N ASN A 196 10.97 -5.43 24.80
CA ASN A 196 10.68 -6.75 24.25
C ASN A 196 9.62 -6.75 23.12
N VAL A 197 9.29 -5.57 22.57
CA VAL A 197 8.42 -5.43 21.39
C VAL A 197 9.21 -4.89 20.21
N TYR A 198 9.19 -5.61 19.12
CA TYR A 198 9.91 -5.32 17.88
C TYR A 198 8.94 -5.07 16.75
N ALA A 199 9.36 -4.33 15.70
CA ALA A 199 8.59 -4.22 14.47
C ALA A 199 9.49 -4.31 13.25
N ALA A 200 8.98 -4.94 12.16
CA ALA A 200 9.74 -5.12 10.93
C ALA A 200 8.86 -5.06 9.68
N GLY A 201 9.47 -4.72 8.55
CA GLY A 201 8.81 -4.58 7.24
C GLY A 201 8.00 -3.30 7.11
N ASP A 202 6.97 -3.30 6.23
CA ASP A 202 6.20 -2.10 5.83
C ASP A 202 5.52 -1.37 7.00
N ILE A 203 5.33 -2.03 8.15
CA ILE A 203 4.74 -1.43 9.36
C ILE A 203 5.71 -0.53 10.10
N SER A 204 7.02 -0.75 9.96
CA SER A 204 8.06 -0.07 10.74
C SER A 204 8.50 1.24 10.11
N ASN A 205 8.56 2.30 10.91
CA ASN A 205 9.26 3.54 10.63
C ASN A 205 10.57 3.54 11.42
N PHE A 206 11.61 2.93 10.83
CA PHE A 206 12.85 2.61 11.51
C PHE A 206 13.91 3.70 11.35
N TYR A 207 14.72 3.90 12.38
CA TYR A 207 15.90 4.76 12.28
C TYR A 207 17.00 4.09 11.46
N HIS A 208 17.40 4.74 10.36
CA HIS A 208 18.47 4.26 9.49
C HIS A 208 19.79 4.97 9.81
N PRO A 209 20.84 4.24 10.28
CA PRO A 209 22.08 4.87 10.77
C PRO A 209 22.86 5.61 9.68
N PHE A 210 22.89 5.10 8.45
CA PHE A 210 23.57 5.76 7.33
C PHE A 210 22.88 7.07 6.92
N PHE A 211 21.55 7.07 6.78
CA PHE A 211 20.78 8.27 6.41
C PHE A 211 20.49 9.20 7.59
N LYS A 212 20.77 8.77 8.83
CA LYS A 212 20.53 9.51 10.09
C LYS A 212 19.11 10.05 10.23
N LYS A 213 18.12 9.29 9.79
CA LYS A 213 16.69 9.63 9.84
C LYS A 213 15.82 8.39 9.86
N ASN A 214 14.57 8.58 10.25
CA ASN A 214 13.59 7.52 10.14
C ASN A 214 13.14 7.34 8.69
N LEU A 215 12.99 6.08 8.29
CA LEU A 215 12.51 5.65 6.99
C LEU A 215 11.41 4.63 7.15
N ARG A 216 10.39 4.68 6.29
CA ARG A 216 9.43 3.61 6.09
C ARG A 216 9.50 3.16 4.64
N LEU A 217 9.81 1.89 4.44
CA LEU A 217 10.03 1.30 3.13
C LEU A 217 9.01 0.19 2.89
N GLU A 218 8.55 0.11 1.65
CA GLU A 218 7.58 -0.89 1.20
C GLU A 218 8.19 -1.66 0.03
N SER A 219 9.05 -2.63 0.34
CA SER A 219 9.63 -3.51 -0.65
C SER A 219 9.89 -4.91 -0.08
N TYR A 220 9.83 -5.91 -0.94
CA TYR A 220 10.06 -7.30 -0.57
C TYR A 220 11.42 -7.49 0.13
N THR A 221 12.48 -6.95 -0.46
CA THR A 221 13.85 -7.08 0.07
C THR A 221 13.98 -6.45 1.45
N HIS A 222 13.42 -5.23 1.62
CA HIS A 222 13.39 -4.58 2.92
C HIS A 222 12.66 -5.44 3.95
N ALA A 223 11.44 -5.88 3.64
CA ALA A 223 10.63 -6.67 4.57
C ALA A 223 11.33 -7.95 5.01
N GLN A 224 11.99 -8.64 4.06
CA GLN A 224 12.75 -9.86 4.33
C GLN A 224 13.96 -9.58 5.25
N ASN A 225 14.83 -8.65 4.86
CA ASN A 225 16.06 -8.38 5.59
C ASN A 225 15.81 -7.73 6.95
N HIS A 226 14.81 -6.85 7.03
CA HIS A 226 14.39 -6.24 8.29
C HIS A 226 13.80 -7.30 9.24
N GLY A 227 13.02 -8.24 8.72
CA GLY A 227 12.51 -9.39 9.49
C GLY A 227 13.64 -10.31 10.00
N ILE A 228 14.67 -10.57 9.17
CA ILE A 228 15.85 -11.33 9.59
C ILE A 228 16.60 -10.60 10.72
N CYS A 229 16.81 -9.29 10.59
CA CYS A 229 17.44 -8.47 11.62
C CYS A 229 16.64 -8.50 12.92
N ALA A 230 15.34 -8.28 12.87
CA ALA A 230 14.45 -8.36 14.04
C ALA A 230 14.51 -9.75 14.70
N GLY A 231 14.47 -10.82 13.90
CA GLY A 231 14.57 -12.19 14.40
C GLY A 231 15.87 -12.48 15.13
N LYS A 232 17.02 -11.98 14.62
CA LYS A 232 18.32 -12.08 15.31
C LYS A 232 18.31 -11.35 16.64
N ASN A 233 17.80 -10.12 16.69
CA ASN A 233 17.72 -9.34 17.92
C ASN A 233 16.78 -9.99 18.96
N ILE A 234 15.67 -10.54 18.52
CA ILE A 234 14.77 -11.33 19.37
C ILE A 234 15.50 -12.54 19.97
N ALA A 235 16.33 -13.20 19.19
CA ALA A 235 17.14 -14.35 19.62
C ALA A 235 18.37 -13.96 20.46
N GLY A 236 18.59 -12.67 20.74
CA GLY A 236 19.73 -12.18 21.52
C GLY A 236 21.00 -11.93 20.72
N VAL A 237 20.97 -12.07 19.40
CA VAL A 237 22.09 -11.76 18.50
C VAL A 237 21.99 -10.30 18.05
N LYS A 238 22.66 -9.42 18.77
CA LYS A 238 22.61 -7.97 18.52
C LYS A 238 23.05 -7.62 17.09
N THR A 239 22.13 -7.16 16.27
CA THR A 239 22.33 -6.88 14.85
C THR A 239 21.70 -5.54 14.48
N ILE A 240 22.48 -4.66 13.83
CA ILE A 240 22.00 -3.38 13.31
C ILE A 240 21.42 -3.59 11.91
N TYR A 241 20.28 -2.96 11.64
CA TYR A 241 19.72 -2.86 10.29
C TYR A 241 20.22 -1.59 9.61
N GLU A 242 21.03 -1.77 8.56
CA GLU A 242 21.68 -0.67 7.82
C GLU A 242 21.70 -0.92 6.31
N ASP A 243 20.86 -1.83 5.81
CA ASP A 243 20.77 -2.17 4.40
C ASP A 243 20.38 -0.95 3.57
N ILE A 244 21.15 -0.67 2.53
CA ILE A 244 20.82 0.40 1.58
C ILE A 244 19.53 0.03 0.84
N PRO A 245 18.51 0.89 0.89
CA PRO A 245 17.23 0.61 0.24
C PRO A 245 17.37 0.43 -1.26
N TRP A 246 16.86 -0.65 -1.78
CA TRP A 246 16.66 -0.85 -3.20
C TRP A 246 15.36 -1.60 -3.47
N MET A 247 14.80 -1.40 -4.66
CA MET A 247 13.58 -2.06 -5.09
C MET A 247 13.60 -2.24 -6.61
N TRP A 248 12.82 -3.20 -7.08
CA TRP A 248 12.49 -3.34 -8.51
C TRP A 248 10.98 -3.25 -8.70
N SER A 249 10.58 -2.89 -9.91
CA SER A 249 9.21 -2.84 -10.37
C SER A 249 9.16 -3.20 -11.87
#